data_1431996aea204fd0bd8d16140a6f7f2a
#
_entry.id   1431996aea204fd0bd8d16140a6f7f2a
#
_cell.length_a   1.000
_cell.length_b   1.000
_cell.length_c   1.000
_cell.angle_alpha   90.00
_cell.angle_beta   90.00
_cell.angle_gamma   90.00
#
_symmetry.space_group_name_H-M   'P 1'
#
loop_
_entity.id
_entity.type
_entity.pdbx_description
1 polymer ?
#
loop_
_entity_poly.entity_id
_entity_poly.type
_entity_poly.pdbx_seq_one_letter_code
_entity_poly.pdbx_strand_id
1 'polypeptide(L)'
;MSKNSKSFFYINFLSSILLIGYLSIGFVPNWEAVDKIAPQWLVMSIINLVGLFYIYYNRTIFLNAVNSILSSFLSLTYIGFILWAGASYFYAINPTEVIVNITRQVNVLLMFLIMAILIYNLPKKTNLISWVITLILGIELYAVIIEAQGMITSTGGISSGNLKGITANRNITAFSIAIKIPFVLF
;
A
#
# COMPACT_ATOMS: atom_id res chain seq x y z
N MET A 1 -6.61 -31.89 15.54
CA MET A 1 -6.03 -30.55 15.47
C MET A 1 -6.33 -29.81 16.78
N SER A 2 -5.30 -29.40 17.55
CA SER A 2 -5.52 -28.75 18.85
C SER A 2 -6.20 -27.38 18.66
N LYS A 3 -6.91 -26.90 19.67
CA LYS A 3 -7.63 -25.59 19.67
C LYS A 3 -6.65 -24.42 19.31
N ASN A 4 -5.39 -24.53 19.70
CA ASN A 4 -4.34 -23.53 19.42
C ASN A 4 -3.94 -23.52 17.93
N SER A 5 -3.93 -24.67 17.24
CA SER A 5 -3.58 -24.76 15.82
C SER A 5 -4.62 -24.08 14.92
N LYS A 6 -5.92 -24.20 15.24
CA LYS A 6 -6.99 -23.53 14.51
C LYS A 6 -6.92 -22.00 14.66
N SER A 7 -6.68 -21.50 15.90
CA SER A 7 -6.56 -20.07 16.15
C SER A 7 -5.41 -19.46 15.36
N PHE A 8 -4.25 -20.10 15.33
CA PHE A 8 -3.08 -19.63 14.59
C PHE A 8 -3.31 -19.60 13.08
N PHE A 9 -4.03 -20.58 12.54
CA PHE A 9 -4.39 -20.61 11.13
C PHE A 9 -5.28 -19.41 10.74
N TYR A 10 -6.32 -19.10 11.51
CA TYR A 10 -7.22 -17.96 11.25
C TYR A 10 -6.46 -16.62 11.31
N ILE A 11 -5.53 -16.47 12.26
CA ILE A 11 -4.73 -15.25 12.38
C ILE A 11 -3.84 -15.05 11.14
N ASN A 12 -3.14 -16.08 10.70
CA ASN A 12 -2.31 -15.99 9.51
C ASN A 12 -3.14 -15.72 8.25
N PHE A 13 -4.31 -16.34 8.13
CA PHE A 13 -5.22 -16.13 7.01
C PHE A 13 -5.74 -14.68 6.95
N LEU A 14 -6.23 -14.14 8.06
CA LEU A 14 -6.70 -12.75 8.12
C LEU A 14 -5.57 -11.74 7.90
N SER A 15 -4.38 -11.99 8.46
CA SER A 15 -3.19 -11.16 8.20
C SER A 15 -2.83 -11.14 6.72
N SER A 16 -2.91 -12.29 6.05
CA SER A 16 -2.66 -12.38 4.60
C SER A 16 -3.69 -11.60 3.79
N ILE A 17 -4.98 -11.69 4.13
CA ILE A 17 -6.06 -10.92 3.47
C ILE A 17 -5.81 -9.42 3.61
N LEU A 18 -5.49 -8.94 4.81
CA LEU A 18 -5.20 -7.52 5.03
C LEU A 18 -3.99 -7.05 4.21
N LEU A 19 -2.92 -7.85 4.15
CA LEU A 19 -1.75 -7.54 3.32
C LEU A 19 -2.09 -7.48 1.82
N ILE A 20 -2.87 -8.44 1.32
CA ILE A 20 -3.35 -8.41 -0.06
C ILE A 20 -4.20 -7.15 -0.30
N GLY A 21 -5.08 -6.80 0.64
CA GLY A 21 -5.88 -5.57 0.58
C GLY A 21 -5.01 -4.32 0.42
N TYR A 22 -3.97 -4.17 1.24
CA TYR A 22 -3.03 -3.05 1.14
C TYR A 22 -2.31 -3.01 -0.21
N LEU A 23 -1.78 -4.14 -0.67
CA LEU A 23 -1.06 -4.22 -1.94
C LEU A 23 -1.97 -3.95 -3.14
N SER A 24 -3.28 -4.17 -3.00
CA SER A 24 -4.28 -3.98 -4.06
C SER A 24 -4.92 -2.59 -4.09
N ILE A 25 -4.57 -1.68 -3.18
CA ILE A 25 -5.17 -0.32 -3.12
C ILE A 25 -5.03 0.43 -4.44
N GLY A 26 -3.92 0.23 -5.17
CA GLY A 26 -3.69 0.85 -6.47
C GLY A 26 -4.73 0.52 -7.55
N PHE A 27 -5.48 -0.57 -7.39
CA PHE A 27 -6.55 -0.98 -8.32
C PHE A 27 -7.92 -0.40 -8.00
N VAL A 28 -8.06 0.35 -6.90
CA VAL A 28 -9.33 1.01 -6.56
C VAL A 28 -9.66 2.04 -7.62
N PRO A 29 -10.83 1.94 -8.30
CA PRO A 29 -11.23 2.88 -9.33
C PRO A 29 -11.48 4.27 -8.74
N ASN A 30 -11.42 5.28 -9.59
CA ASN A 30 -11.57 6.68 -9.17
C ASN A 30 -13.02 7.10 -8.84
N TRP A 31 -14.02 6.24 -9.12
CA TRP A 31 -15.46 6.48 -8.89
C TRP A 31 -15.93 7.88 -9.34
N GLU A 32 -15.34 8.40 -10.44
CA GLU A 32 -15.64 9.73 -10.98
C GLU A 32 -15.38 10.88 -9.96
N ALA A 33 -14.56 10.62 -8.94
CA ALA A 33 -14.22 11.63 -7.95
C ALA A 33 -13.41 12.78 -8.56
N VAL A 34 -13.61 14.00 -8.08
CA VAL A 34 -12.85 15.19 -8.51
C VAL A 34 -11.35 14.98 -8.23
N ASP A 35 -10.99 14.49 -7.06
CA ASP A 35 -9.64 13.98 -6.78
C ASP A 35 -9.59 12.49 -7.11
N LYS A 36 -8.92 12.14 -8.22
CA LYS A 36 -8.85 10.78 -8.77
C LYS A 36 -8.25 9.75 -7.80
N ILE A 37 -7.49 10.19 -6.82
CA ILE A 37 -6.87 9.31 -5.80
C ILE A 37 -7.63 9.28 -4.48
N ALA A 38 -8.66 10.11 -4.32
CA ALA A 38 -9.47 10.14 -3.08
C ALA A 38 -10.09 8.79 -2.71
N PRO A 39 -10.66 7.99 -3.64
CA PRO A 39 -11.18 6.66 -3.33
C PRO A 39 -10.10 5.71 -2.78
N GLN A 40 -8.88 5.78 -3.31
CA GLN A 40 -7.75 4.97 -2.81
C GLN A 40 -7.40 5.36 -1.36
N TRP A 41 -7.39 6.66 -1.03
CA TRP A 41 -7.18 7.14 0.34
C TRP A 41 -8.29 6.67 1.28
N LEU A 42 -9.54 6.71 0.83
CA LEU A 42 -10.68 6.23 1.62
C LEU A 42 -10.55 4.73 1.93
N VAL A 43 -10.30 3.91 0.91
CA VAL A 43 -10.14 2.46 1.08
C VAL A 43 -8.95 2.16 1.98
N MET A 44 -7.82 2.85 1.82
CA MET A 44 -6.65 2.71 2.68
C MET A 44 -6.98 3.05 4.14
N SER A 45 -7.75 4.12 4.38
CA SER A 45 -8.17 4.50 5.73
C SER A 45 -9.06 3.43 6.38
N ILE A 46 -9.97 2.84 5.60
CA ILE A 46 -10.83 1.74 6.09
C ILE A 46 -9.99 0.51 6.44
N ILE A 47 -9.04 0.12 5.57
CA ILE A 47 -8.15 -1.01 5.83
C ILE A 47 -7.26 -0.73 7.06
N ASN A 48 -6.76 0.52 7.23
CA ASN A 48 -6.02 0.92 8.42
C ASN A 48 -6.85 0.76 9.68
N LEU A 49 -8.10 1.21 9.67
CA LEU A 49 -9.01 1.06 10.81
C LEU A 49 -9.23 -0.42 11.16
N VAL A 50 -9.56 -1.23 10.17
CA VAL A 50 -9.75 -2.68 10.35
C VAL A 50 -8.47 -3.34 10.86
N GLY A 51 -7.31 -2.98 10.30
CA GLY A 51 -6.00 -3.48 10.73
C GLY A 51 -5.67 -3.14 12.18
N LEU A 52 -5.95 -1.89 12.61
CA LEU A 52 -5.76 -1.47 14.00
C LEU A 52 -6.65 -2.26 14.95
N PHE A 53 -7.95 -2.41 14.64
CA PHE A 53 -8.86 -3.22 15.45
C PHE A 53 -8.42 -4.69 15.50
N TYR A 54 -7.96 -5.23 14.38
CA TYR A 54 -7.48 -6.61 14.31
C TYR A 54 -6.24 -6.82 15.19
N ILE A 55 -5.24 -5.92 15.14
CA ILE A 55 -4.04 -5.98 15.99
C ILE A 55 -4.42 -5.80 17.47
N TYR A 56 -5.28 -4.83 17.77
CA TYR A 56 -5.75 -4.59 19.14
C TYR A 56 -6.47 -5.81 19.75
N TYR A 57 -7.38 -6.42 18.99
CA TYR A 57 -8.10 -7.61 19.44
C TYR A 57 -7.19 -8.80 19.69
N ASN A 58 -6.14 -8.95 18.87
CA ASN A 58 -5.14 -10.01 18.99
C ASN A 58 -3.83 -9.53 19.63
N ARG A 59 -3.88 -8.52 20.51
CA ARG A 59 -2.71 -7.83 21.07
C ARG A 59 -1.68 -8.76 21.70
N THR A 60 -2.10 -9.85 22.33
CA THR A 60 -1.20 -10.82 22.96
C THR A 60 -0.26 -11.50 21.98
N ILE A 61 -0.69 -11.65 20.72
CA ILE A 61 0.11 -12.28 19.65
C ILE A 61 1.00 -11.23 18.97
N PHE A 62 0.48 -10.01 18.80
CA PHE A 62 1.18 -8.96 18.08
C PHE A 62 2.10 -8.10 18.95
N LEU A 63 2.07 -8.23 20.28
CA LEU A 63 2.80 -7.35 21.21
C LEU A 63 4.30 -7.24 20.90
N ASN A 64 4.96 -8.37 20.66
CA ASN A 64 6.40 -8.38 20.32
C ASN A 64 6.67 -7.68 18.97
N ALA A 65 5.82 -7.90 17.97
CA ALA A 65 5.92 -7.24 16.68
C ALA A 65 5.71 -5.74 16.82
N VAL A 66 4.68 -5.33 17.56
CA VAL A 66 4.36 -3.90 17.81
C VAL A 66 5.56 -3.21 18.46
N ASN A 67 6.09 -3.77 19.54
CA ASN A 67 7.24 -3.20 20.24
C ASN A 67 8.47 -3.12 19.34
N SER A 68 8.78 -4.18 18.61
CA SER A 68 9.94 -4.21 17.69
C SER A 68 9.81 -3.21 16.55
N ILE A 69 8.63 -3.07 15.96
CA ILE A 69 8.41 -2.16 14.82
C ILE A 69 8.37 -0.70 15.29
N LEU A 70 7.66 -0.39 16.38
CA LEU A 70 7.58 0.99 16.88
C LEU A 70 8.92 1.51 17.40
N SER A 71 9.76 0.65 17.98
CA SER A 71 11.11 1.02 18.45
C SER A 71 12.16 1.03 17.33
N SER A 72 11.81 0.64 16.12
CA SER A 72 12.76 0.61 15.00
C SER A 72 13.17 2.04 14.59
N PHE A 73 14.43 2.20 14.20
CA PHE A 73 14.96 3.49 13.71
C PHE A 73 14.12 4.07 12.58
N LEU A 74 13.67 3.22 11.64
CA LEU A 74 12.85 3.65 10.51
C LEU A 74 11.49 4.22 10.95
N SER A 75 10.81 3.55 11.88
CA SER A 75 9.52 4.03 12.42
C SER A 75 9.68 5.35 13.17
N LEU A 76 10.70 5.45 14.02
CA LEU A 76 10.98 6.68 14.78
C LEU A 76 11.33 7.84 13.85
N THR A 77 12.13 7.60 12.82
CA THR A 77 12.48 8.63 11.82
C THR A 77 11.24 9.11 11.07
N TYR A 78 10.36 8.19 10.66
CA TYR A 78 9.13 8.56 9.95
C TYR A 78 8.15 9.32 10.85
N ILE A 79 8.00 8.91 12.11
CA ILE A 79 7.20 9.66 13.10
C ILE A 79 7.79 11.05 13.29
N GLY A 80 9.10 11.16 13.48
CA GLY A 80 9.80 12.44 13.59
C GLY A 80 9.60 13.35 12.38
N PHE A 81 9.63 12.79 11.17
CA PHE A 81 9.31 13.51 9.94
C PHE A 81 7.88 14.06 9.93
N ILE A 82 6.89 13.26 10.34
CA ILE A 82 5.48 13.71 10.39
C ILE A 82 5.31 14.82 11.44
N LEU A 83 5.94 14.69 12.62
CA LEU A 83 5.89 15.74 13.65
C LEU A 83 6.53 17.04 13.14
N TRP A 84 7.68 16.95 12.46
CA TRP A 84 8.33 18.10 11.84
C TRP A 84 7.46 18.73 10.74
N ALA A 85 6.90 17.91 9.85
CA ALA A 85 5.97 18.38 8.82
C ALA A 85 4.71 19.03 9.46
N GLY A 86 4.24 18.48 10.58
CA GLY A 86 3.12 19.06 11.36
C GLY A 86 3.44 20.44 11.93
N ALA A 87 4.66 20.66 12.36
CA ALA A 87 5.09 21.95 12.86
C ALA A 87 5.02 23.05 11.78
N SER A 88 5.04 22.69 10.50
CA SER A 88 4.88 23.65 9.41
C SER A 88 3.52 24.36 9.42
N TYR A 89 2.51 23.80 10.08
CA TYR A 89 1.20 24.44 10.26
C TYR A 89 1.29 25.86 10.83
N PHE A 90 2.24 26.10 11.72
CA PHE A 90 2.37 27.39 12.42
C PHE A 90 2.94 28.51 11.55
N TYR A 91 3.59 28.20 10.43
CA TYR A 91 4.20 29.18 9.54
C TYR A 91 3.82 29.03 8.06
N ALA A 92 2.90 28.10 7.76
CA ALA A 92 2.44 27.89 6.40
C ALA A 92 1.53 29.02 5.91
N ILE A 93 1.68 29.40 4.65
CA ILE A 93 0.79 30.35 3.98
C ILE A 93 -0.63 29.78 3.88
N ASN A 94 -0.75 28.47 3.66
CA ASN A 94 -2.03 27.75 3.61
C ASN A 94 -2.08 26.61 4.64
N PRO A 95 -2.52 26.90 5.90
CA PRO A 95 -2.58 25.89 6.95
C PRO A 95 -3.54 24.71 6.64
N THR A 96 -4.61 24.96 5.87
CA THR A 96 -5.57 23.92 5.48
C THR A 96 -4.90 22.84 4.63
N GLU A 97 -4.04 23.22 3.70
CA GLU A 97 -3.30 22.29 2.87
C GLU A 97 -2.32 21.46 3.69
N VAL A 98 -1.69 22.06 4.70
CA VAL A 98 -0.81 21.33 5.64
C VAL A 98 -1.59 20.23 6.34
N ILE A 99 -2.80 20.52 6.87
CA ILE A 99 -3.65 19.51 7.54
C ILE A 99 -3.98 18.37 6.59
N VAL A 100 -4.38 18.67 5.35
CA VAL A 100 -4.71 17.63 4.35
C VAL A 100 -3.49 16.75 4.07
N ASN A 101 -2.34 17.34 3.86
CA ASN A 101 -1.12 16.59 3.55
C ASN A 101 -0.63 15.76 4.74
N ILE A 102 -0.69 16.29 5.96
CA ILE A 102 -0.35 15.53 7.19
C ILE A 102 -1.30 14.35 7.37
N THR A 103 -2.61 14.54 7.16
CA THR A 103 -3.59 13.45 7.26
C THR A 103 -3.25 12.33 6.29
N ARG A 104 -2.84 12.65 5.05
CA ARG A 104 -2.37 11.67 4.07
C ARG A 104 -1.10 10.96 4.56
N GLN A 105 -0.12 11.68 5.08
CA GLN A 105 1.13 11.09 5.60
C GLN A 105 0.90 10.19 6.82
N VAL A 106 0.01 10.58 7.73
CA VAL A 106 -0.38 9.75 8.88
C VAL A 106 -1.05 8.46 8.39
N ASN A 107 -1.90 8.54 7.37
CA ASN A 107 -2.56 7.37 6.80
C ASN A 107 -1.54 6.39 6.17
N VAL A 108 -0.51 6.92 5.47
CA VAL A 108 0.60 6.11 4.94
C VAL A 108 1.45 5.52 6.06
N LEU A 109 1.74 6.28 7.13
CA LEU A 109 2.47 5.76 8.29
C LEU A 109 1.72 4.60 8.94
N LEU A 110 0.40 4.74 9.14
CA LEU A 110 -0.42 3.66 9.70
C LEU A 110 -0.38 2.41 8.82
N MET A 111 -0.54 2.57 7.51
CA MET A 111 -0.39 1.47 6.54
C MET A 111 0.98 0.78 6.70
N PHE A 112 2.06 1.55 6.70
CA PHE A 112 3.42 1.03 6.88
C PHE A 112 3.57 0.24 8.19
N LEU A 113 3.13 0.80 9.32
CA LEU A 113 3.25 0.16 10.62
C LEU A 113 2.42 -1.13 10.70
N ILE A 114 1.17 -1.09 10.23
CA ILE A 114 0.30 -2.26 10.24
C ILE A 114 0.87 -3.36 9.35
N MET A 115 1.27 -3.04 8.12
CA MET A 115 1.89 -4.02 7.21
C MET A 115 3.15 -4.63 7.83
N ALA A 116 4.04 -3.83 8.43
CA ALA A 116 5.25 -4.32 9.07
C ALA A 116 4.94 -5.27 10.23
N ILE A 117 3.95 -4.95 11.07
CA ILE A 117 3.50 -5.80 12.19
C ILE A 117 2.91 -7.12 11.67
N LEU A 118 2.08 -7.07 10.63
CA LEU A 118 1.49 -8.27 10.02
C LEU A 118 2.57 -9.17 9.41
N ILE A 119 3.51 -8.58 8.65
CA ILE A 119 4.61 -9.30 8.02
C ILE A 119 5.54 -9.93 9.07
N TYR A 120 5.79 -9.27 10.19
CA TYR A 120 6.66 -9.77 11.26
C TYR A 120 6.23 -11.16 11.74
N ASN A 121 4.93 -11.40 11.87
CA ASN A 121 4.37 -12.63 12.41
C ASN A 121 4.01 -13.69 11.36
N LEU A 122 4.03 -13.36 10.07
CA LEU A 122 3.62 -14.31 9.03
C LEU A 122 4.71 -15.34 8.73
N PRO A 123 4.40 -16.64 8.75
CA PRO A 123 5.27 -17.66 8.21
C PRO A 123 5.36 -17.54 6.68
N LYS A 124 6.57 -17.83 6.13
CA LYS A 124 6.79 -17.77 4.65
C LYS A 124 6.35 -16.46 4.00
N LYS A 125 6.47 -15.35 4.74
CA LYS A 125 6.05 -14.00 4.34
C LYS A 125 6.64 -13.53 3.00
N THR A 126 7.90 -13.87 2.75
CA THR A 126 8.57 -13.51 1.48
C THR A 126 7.85 -14.11 0.28
N ASN A 127 7.50 -15.40 0.33
CA ASN A 127 6.79 -16.06 -0.77
C ASN A 127 5.42 -15.43 -1.04
N LEU A 128 4.63 -15.16 0.02
CA LEU A 128 3.33 -14.52 -0.13
C LEU A 128 3.45 -13.14 -0.80
N ILE A 129 4.37 -12.31 -0.29
CA ILE A 129 4.59 -10.95 -0.81
C ILE A 129 5.06 -11.01 -2.27
N SER A 130 6.04 -11.86 -2.60
CA SER A 130 6.54 -12.01 -3.96
C SER A 130 5.43 -12.46 -4.91
N TRP A 131 4.61 -13.45 -4.54
CA TRP A 131 3.51 -13.91 -5.38
C TRP A 131 2.47 -12.81 -5.62
N VAL A 132 2.08 -12.07 -4.58
CA VAL A 132 1.10 -10.98 -4.72
C VAL A 132 1.66 -9.85 -5.58
N ILE A 133 2.92 -9.44 -5.36
CA ILE A 133 3.57 -8.41 -6.17
C ILE A 133 3.73 -8.86 -7.63
N THR A 134 4.07 -10.12 -7.87
CA THR A 134 4.18 -10.69 -9.24
C THR A 134 2.83 -10.64 -9.95
N LEU A 135 1.75 -11.00 -9.26
CA LEU A 135 0.40 -10.96 -9.81
C LEU A 135 -0.01 -9.52 -10.16
N ILE A 136 0.24 -8.58 -9.25
CA ILE A 136 -0.03 -7.15 -9.47
C ILE A 136 0.77 -6.63 -10.67
N LEU A 137 2.06 -6.96 -10.75
CA LEU A 137 2.90 -6.60 -11.89
C LEU A 137 2.36 -7.16 -13.21
N GLY A 138 1.90 -8.42 -13.21
CA GLY A 138 1.27 -9.05 -14.37
C GLY A 138 0.04 -8.28 -14.85
N ILE A 139 -0.82 -7.85 -13.94
CA ILE A 139 -2.02 -7.06 -14.26
C ILE A 139 -1.63 -5.67 -14.80
N GLU A 140 -0.65 -5.00 -14.20
CA GLU A 140 -0.16 -3.70 -14.70
C GLU A 140 0.44 -3.80 -16.11
N LEU A 141 1.27 -4.81 -16.35
CA LEU A 141 1.86 -5.07 -17.68
C LEU A 141 0.77 -5.39 -18.71
N TYR A 142 -0.21 -6.22 -18.34
CA TYR A 142 -1.33 -6.53 -19.22
C TYR A 142 -2.11 -5.27 -19.62
N ALA A 143 -2.39 -4.37 -18.68
CA ALA A 143 -3.07 -3.11 -18.96
C ALA A 143 -2.27 -2.23 -19.93
N VAL A 144 -0.95 -2.12 -19.75
CA VAL A 144 -0.05 -1.37 -20.64
C VAL A 144 -0.01 -1.99 -22.04
N ILE A 145 0.01 -3.32 -22.15
CA ILE A 145 0.00 -4.04 -23.43
C ILE A 145 -1.29 -3.78 -24.20
N ILE A 146 -2.46 -3.85 -23.54
CA ILE A 146 -3.76 -3.56 -24.18
C ILE A 146 -3.81 -2.13 -24.65
N GLU A 147 -3.35 -1.16 -23.86
CA GLU A 147 -3.28 0.24 -24.23
C GLU A 147 -2.38 0.44 -25.46
N ALA A 148 -1.20 -0.20 -25.50
CA ALA A 148 -0.28 -0.18 -26.65
C ALA A 148 -0.92 -0.77 -27.91
N GLN A 149 -1.60 -1.92 -27.80
CA GLN A 149 -2.32 -2.54 -28.93
C GLN A 149 -3.44 -1.62 -29.48
N GLY A 150 -4.20 -0.98 -28.59
CA GLY A 150 -5.22 0.00 -28.98
C GLY A 150 -4.63 1.18 -29.75
N MET A 151 -3.44 1.66 -29.38
CA MET A 151 -2.74 2.73 -30.13
C MET A 151 -2.28 2.26 -31.51
N ILE A 152 -1.70 1.07 -31.61
CA ILE A 152 -1.26 0.51 -32.91
C ILE A 152 -2.43 0.42 -33.87
N THR A 153 -3.58 -0.06 -33.40
CA THR A 153 -4.78 -0.21 -34.25
C THR A 153 -5.42 1.13 -34.64
N SER A 154 -5.35 2.15 -33.80
CA SER A 154 -5.99 3.45 -34.03
C SER A 154 -5.10 4.46 -34.76
N THR A 155 -3.79 4.48 -34.49
CA THR A 155 -2.85 5.48 -35.02
C THR A 155 -1.70 4.90 -35.83
N GLY A 156 -1.61 3.58 -35.96
CA GLY A 156 -0.53 2.87 -36.66
C GLY A 156 0.81 2.88 -35.93
N GLY A 157 0.89 3.40 -34.70
CA GLY A 157 2.13 3.46 -33.94
C GLY A 157 1.95 3.63 -32.44
N ILE A 158 3.01 3.38 -31.66
CA ILE A 158 3.02 3.55 -30.21
C ILE A 158 3.62 4.91 -29.88
N SER A 159 2.86 5.77 -29.19
CA SER A 159 3.38 6.99 -28.57
C SER A 159 3.63 6.73 -27.09
N SER A 160 4.89 6.75 -26.68
CA SER A 160 5.28 6.55 -25.27
C SER A 160 4.64 7.60 -24.33
N GLY A 161 4.29 8.78 -24.86
CA GLY A 161 3.62 9.84 -24.10
C GLY A 161 2.20 9.49 -23.67
N ASN A 162 1.56 8.56 -24.37
CA ASN A 162 0.17 8.18 -24.16
C ASN A 162 -0.01 6.88 -23.37
N LEU A 163 1.05 6.12 -23.15
CA LEU A 163 1.02 4.91 -22.32
C LEU A 163 0.91 5.28 -20.83
N LYS A 164 -0.28 5.24 -20.30
CA LYS A 164 -0.59 5.68 -18.92
C LYS A 164 -0.79 4.52 -17.95
N GLY A 165 -1.21 3.36 -18.47
CA GLY A 165 -1.53 2.19 -17.66
C GLY A 165 -2.62 2.46 -16.63
N ILE A 166 -2.67 1.63 -15.59
CA ILE A 166 -3.70 1.70 -14.54
C ILE A 166 -3.63 3.01 -13.73
N THR A 167 -2.44 3.58 -13.55
CA THR A 167 -2.26 4.80 -12.74
C THR A 167 -2.68 6.09 -13.44
N ALA A 168 -3.04 6.01 -14.72
CA ALA A 168 -3.32 7.15 -15.60
C ALA A 168 -2.15 8.15 -15.74
N ASN A 169 -0.95 7.79 -15.26
CA ASN A 169 0.27 8.58 -15.36
C ASN A 169 1.46 7.70 -15.72
N ARG A 170 2.06 7.94 -16.89
CA ARG A 170 3.17 7.13 -17.44
C ARG A 170 4.37 7.00 -16.50
N ASN A 171 4.73 8.09 -15.81
CA ASN A 171 5.92 8.09 -14.94
C ASN A 171 5.65 7.26 -13.68
N ILE A 172 4.44 7.35 -13.13
CA ILE A 172 4.02 6.56 -11.96
C ILE A 172 3.92 5.09 -12.36
N THR A 173 3.34 4.76 -13.52
CA THR A 173 3.28 3.38 -14.03
C THR A 173 4.67 2.80 -14.24
N ALA A 174 5.57 3.52 -14.91
CA ALA A 174 6.93 3.06 -15.14
C ALA A 174 7.70 2.82 -13.83
N PHE A 175 7.58 3.75 -12.87
CA PHE A 175 8.18 3.60 -11.54
C PHE A 175 7.57 2.42 -10.76
N SER A 176 6.25 2.28 -10.80
CA SER A 176 5.53 1.16 -10.16
C SER A 176 5.99 -0.20 -10.69
N ILE A 177 6.15 -0.33 -12.00
CA ILE A 177 6.66 -1.53 -12.64
C ILE A 177 8.12 -1.77 -12.22
N ALA A 178 8.97 -0.76 -12.34
CA ALA A 178 10.41 -0.88 -12.06
C ALA A 178 10.69 -1.34 -10.61
N ILE A 179 9.95 -0.82 -9.62
CA ILE A 179 10.15 -1.16 -8.21
C ILE A 179 9.68 -2.59 -7.86
N LYS A 180 8.79 -3.18 -8.69
CA LYS A 180 8.28 -4.55 -8.49
C LYS A 180 9.15 -5.62 -9.13
N ILE A 181 9.94 -5.29 -10.15
CA ILE A 181 10.81 -6.25 -10.85
C ILE A 181 11.71 -7.06 -9.89
N PRO A 182 12.40 -6.46 -8.89
CA PRO A 182 13.25 -7.21 -7.98
C PRO A 182 12.51 -8.33 -7.22
N PHE A 183 11.22 -8.14 -6.90
CA PHE A 183 10.43 -9.16 -6.18
C PHE A 183 10.06 -10.36 -7.05
N VAL A 184 10.19 -10.25 -8.37
CA VAL A 184 9.92 -11.34 -9.31
C VAL A 184 11.18 -12.15 -9.60
N LEU A 185 12.35 -11.50 -9.46
CA LEU A 185 13.65 -12.12 -9.77
C LEU A 185 14.23 -12.91 -8.59
N PHE A 186 13.73 -12.72 -7.38
CA PHE A 186 14.19 -13.35 -6.13
C PHE A 186 13.07 -14.07 -5.39
#